data_12c45cbd5514fdff47098d77249cae81
#
_entry.id   12c45cbd5514fdff47098d77249cae81
#
_cell.length_a   1.000
_cell.length_b   1.000
_cell.length_c   1.000
_cell.angle_alpha   90.00
_cell.angle_beta   90.00
_cell.angle_gamma   90.00
#
_symmetry.space_group_name_H-M   'P 1'
#
loop_
_entity.id
_entity.type
_entity.pdbx_description
1 polymer ?
#
loop_
_entity_poly.entity_id
_entity_poly.type
_entity_poly.pdbx_seq_one_letter_code
_entity_poly.pdbx_strand_id
1 'polypeptide(L)'
;MKKYYKLLCGLFGAVLLLSPLHSQSVNLNTFEEVQLVKLQECAVVQVNASWNYANRVGVEKLAELCFVGEIDLNNKTIGAVIQREWDIKIVPTIIIFKNGTEVMRYEPGISMRFDEREVFDKIKKEIKKYLETKNNLYILYIKIERRELWQYF
;
A
#
# COMPACT_ATOMS: atom_id res chain seq x y z
N MET A 1 2.81 12.95 49.71
CA MET A 1 2.38 12.26 48.49
C MET A 1 2.17 13.22 47.31
N LYS A 2 3.18 13.95 46.85
CA LYS A 2 3.03 14.93 45.72
C LYS A 2 4.26 14.95 44.77
N LYS A 3 5.05 13.88 44.73
CA LYS A 3 6.30 13.87 43.92
C LYS A 3 6.33 12.94 42.69
N TYR A 4 5.29 12.14 42.46
CA TYR A 4 5.30 11.13 41.40
C TYR A 4 4.57 11.50 40.10
N TYR A 5 3.83 12.62 40.06
CA TYR A 5 3.08 13.02 38.86
C TYR A 5 3.90 13.76 37.81
N LYS A 6 5.14 14.17 38.15
CA LYS A 6 6.01 14.88 37.18
C LYS A 6 6.83 13.95 36.28
N LEU A 7 6.90 12.65 36.61
CA LEU A 7 7.70 11.70 35.80
C LEU A 7 6.88 10.98 34.72
N LEU A 8 5.54 10.97 34.82
CA LEU A 8 4.69 10.32 33.81
C LEU A 8 4.39 11.17 32.58
N CYS A 9 4.50 12.49 32.68
CA CYS A 9 4.28 13.38 31.53
C CYS A 9 5.45 13.43 30.54
N GLY A 10 6.64 12.97 30.92
CA GLY A 10 7.82 12.98 30.06
C GLY A 10 7.91 11.83 29.07
N LEU A 11 7.19 10.72 29.29
CA LEU A 11 7.26 9.52 28.45
C LEU A 11 6.19 9.49 27.33
N PHE A 12 5.15 10.32 27.44
CA PHE A 12 4.11 10.40 26.40
C PHE A 12 4.43 11.35 25.24
N GLY A 13 5.47 12.16 25.39
CA GLY A 13 5.89 13.13 24.34
C GLY A 13 6.77 12.58 23.23
N ALA A 14 7.33 11.37 23.39
CA ALA A 14 8.32 10.82 22.45
C ALA A 14 7.73 9.91 21.35
N VAL A 15 6.42 9.62 21.38
CA VAL A 15 5.77 8.70 20.41
C VAL A 15 5.20 9.43 19.19
N LEU A 16 5.19 10.76 19.17
CA LEU A 16 4.51 11.56 18.13
C LEU A 16 5.39 12.06 16.98
N LEU A 17 6.63 11.57 16.84
CA LEU A 17 7.52 11.95 15.73
C LEU A 17 7.88 10.79 14.79
N LEU A 18 7.06 9.76 14.70
CA LEU A 18 7.08 8.86 13.55
C LEU A 18 6.20 9.48 12.46
N SER A 19 6.71 10.55 11.87
CA SER A 19 6.21 11.05 10.59
C SER A 19 6.25 9.89 9.60
N PRO A 20 5.20 9.63 8.82
CA PRO A 20 5.26 8.65 7.76
C PRO A 20 6.28 9.14 6.72
N LEU A 21 7.50 8.61 6.80
CA LEU A 21 8.52 8.70 5.76
C LEU A 21 8.11 7.82 4.59
N HIS A 22 6.99 8.13 3.94
CA HIS A 22 6.49 7.35 2.82
C HIS A 22 6.03 8.25 1.68
N SER A 23 6.99 8.85 0.99
CA SER A 23 6.73 9.48 -0.31
C SER A 23 7.53 8.84 -1.45
N GLN A 24 8.05 7.63 -1.28
CA GLN A 24 8.86 6.97 -2.30
C GLN A 24 8.41 5.52 -2.49
N SER A 25 8.47 5.05 -3.74
CA SER A 25 8.33 3.63 -4.04
C SER A 25 9.54 2.85 -3.52
N VAL A 26 9.31 1.60 -3.10
CA VAL A 26 10.33 0.68 -2.62
C VAL A 26 10.63 -0.35 -3.70
N ASN A 27 11.89 -0.49 -4.09
CA ASN A 27 12.31 -1.59 -4.96
C ASN A 27 12.31 -2.89 -4.15
N LEU A 28 11.49 -3.85 -4.56
CA LEU A 28 11.36 -5.15 -3.93
C LEU A 28 12.30 -6.13 -4.62
N ASN A 29 13.41 -6.45 -3.98
CA ASN A 29 14.49 -7.25 -4.56
C ASN A 29 14.66 -8.63 -3.91
N THR A 30 14.02 -8.84 -2.75
CA THR A 30 14.08 -10.08 -1.98
C THR A 30 12.67 -10.59 -1.64
N PHE A 31 12.57 -11.87 -1.26
CA PHE A 31 11.30 -12.43 -0.81
C PHE A 31 10.76 -11.78 0.45
N GLU A 32 11.64 -11.42 1.37
CA GLU A 32 11.29 -10.73 2.60
C GLU A 32 10.63 -9.38 2.30
N GLU A 33 11.18 -8.62 1.36
CA GLU A 33 10.60 -7.36 0.92
C GLU A 33 9.24 -7.55 0.24
N VAL A 34 9.10 -8.60 -0.57
CA VAL A 34 7.79 -8.96 -1.18
C VAL A 34 6.76 -9.35 -0.12
N GLN A 35 7.17 -10.03 0.98
CA GLN A 35 6.25 -10.32 2.07
C GLN A 35 5.73 -9.06 2.77
N LEU A 36 6.48 -7.95 2.76
CA LEU A 36 6.00 -6.67 3.31
C LEU A 36 4.71 -6.20 2.62
N VAL A 37 4.53 -6.51 1.33
CA VAL A 37 3.30 -6.17 0.59
C VAL A 37 2.07 -6.82 1.24
N LYS A 38 2.21 -8.08 1.69
CA LYS A 38 1.12 -8.85 2.33
C LYS A 38 0.74 -8.31 3.71
N LEU A 39 1.65 -7.59 4.35
CA LEU A 39 1.43 -6.98 5.67
C LEU A 39 0.79 -5.60 5.58
N GLN A 40 0.72 -5.03 4.37
CA GLN A 40 0.14 -3.70 4.18
C GLN A 40 -1.38 -3.75 4.09
N GLU A 41 -2.04 -2.78 4.69
CA GLU A 41 -3.48 -2.60 4.52
C GLU A 41 -3.85 -2.26 3.07
N CYS A 42 -3.02 -1.44 2.44
CA CYS A 42 -3.13 -1.05 1.04
C CYS A 42 -1.73 -1.02 0.42
N ALA A 43 -1.56 -1.76 -0.67
CA ALA A 43 -0.33 -1.70 -1.45
C ALA A 43 -0.64 -1.64 -2.95
N VAL A 44 0.18 -0.90 -3.67
CA VAL A 44 0.25 -0.91 -5.14
C VAL A 44 1.62 -1.43 -5.52
N VAL A 45 1.66 -2.48 -6.32
CA VAL A 45 2.93 -3.04 -6.82
C VAL A 45 2.94 -2.97 -8.32
N GLN A 46 3.95 -2.30 -8.87
CA GLN A 46 4.23 -2.33 -10.30
C GLN A 46 5.29 -3.41 -10.56
N VAL A 47 4.92 -4.38 -11.39
CA VAL A 47 5.85 -5.39 -11.91
C VAL A 47 6.25 -5.00 -13.32
N ASN A 48 7.53 -4.84 -13.56
CA ASN A 48 8.05 -4.47 -14.86
C ASN A 48 9.28 -5.33 -15.22
N ALA A 49 9.89 -5.08 -16.34
CA ALA A 49 11.15 -5.66 -16.73
C ALA A 49 12.09 -4.54 -17.22
N SER A 50 13.38 -4.66 -16.98
CA SER A 50 14.37 -3.62 -17.31
C SER A 50 14.32 -3.20 -18.77
N TRP A 51 14.05 -4.13 -19.69
CA TRP A 51 13.92 -3.84 -21.13
C TRP A 51 12.65 -3.04 -21.48
N ASN A 52 11.65 -2.99 -20.59
CA ASN A 52 10.39 -2.24 -20.78
C ASN A 52 10.26 -1.03 -19.83
N TYR A 53 11.33 -0.62 -19.21
CA TYR A 53 11.32 0.44 -18.18
C TYR A 53 10.73 1.77 -18.68
N ALA A 54 10.91 2.10 -19.96
CA ALA A 54 10.37 3.31 -20.57
C ALA A 54 8.82 3.37 -20.57
N ASN A 55 8.14 2.23 -20.40
CA ASN A 55 6.68 2.12 -20.36
C ASN A 55 6.12 2.00 -18.94
N ARG A 56 6.94 2.22 -17.92
CA ARG A 56 6.46 2.20 -16.51
C ARG A 56 5.47 3.35 -16.28
N VAL A 57 4.57 3.14 -15.34
CA VAL A 57 3.67 4.18 -14.83
C VAL A 57 4.29 4.83 -13.60
N GLY A 58 4.12 6.12 -13.40
CA GLY A 58 4.64 6.85 -12.24
C GLY A 58 3.87 6.55 -10.94
N VAL A 59 3.84 5.27 -10.53
CA VAL A 59 3.08 4.81 -9.34
C VAL A 59 3.62 5.36 -8.03
N GLU A 60 4.87 5.84 -7.98
CA GLU A 60 5.48 6.48 -6.81
C GLU A 60 4.66 7.66 -6.28
N LYS A 61 3.88 8.33 -7.14
CA LYS A 61 2.96 9.40 -6.76
C LYS A 61 1.80 8.94 -5.85
N LEU A 62 1.60 7.61 -5.73
CA LEU A 62 0.59 7.02 -4.85
C LEU A 62 1.12 6.73 -3.45
N ALA A 63 2.41 6.93 -3.21
CA ALA A 63 3.06 6.58 -1.93
C ALA A 63 2.53 7.39 -0.73
N GLU A 64 1.86 8.53 -0.98
CA GLU A 64 1.14 9.27 0.06
C GLU A 64 -0.16 8.59 0.51
N LEU A 65 -0.70 7.69 -0.31
CA LEU A 65 -1.99 7.04 -0.06
C LEU A 65 -1.85 5.59 0.42
N CYS A 66 -0.80 4.89 -0.02
CA CYS A 66 -0.59 3.48 0.26
C CYS A 66 0.88 3.10 0.09
N PHE A 67 1.24 1.89 0.50
CA PHE A 67 2.55 1.33 0.20
C PHE A 67 2.71 1.16 -1.32
N VAL A 68 3.85 1.58 -1.87
CA VAL A 68 4.17 1.41 -3.29
C VAL A 68 5.44 0.58 -3.43
N GLY A 69 5.33 -0.54 -4.15
CA GLY A 69 6.44 -1.42 -4.47
C GLY A 69 6.68 -1.52 -5.98
N GLU A 70 7.94 -1.69 -6.36
CA GLU A 70 8.34 -1.98 -7.73
C GLU A 70 9.16 -3.27 -7.78
N ILE A 71 8.86 -4.14 -8.75
CA ILE A 71 9.56 -5.41 -8.97
C ILE A 71 10.08 -5.43 -10.41
N ASP A 72 11.36 -5.72 -10.58
CA ASP A 72 11.96 -6.03 -11.88
C ASP A 72 12.00 -7.55 -12.10
N LEU A 73 11.29 -8.05 -13.11
CA LEU A 73 11.31 -9.47 -13.45
C LEU A 73 12.68 -9.97 -13.93
N ASN A 74 13.58 -9.08 -14.31
CA ASN A 74 14.98 -9.43 -14.60
C ASN A 74 15.82 -9.65 -13.33
N ASN A 75 15.28 -9.35 -12.14
CA ASN A 75 15.93 -9.67 -10.89
C ASN A 75 16.09 -11.18 -10.75
N LYS A 76 17.35 -11.65 -10.65
CA LYS A 76 17.69 -13.09 -10.62
C LYS A 76 17.17 -13.80 -9.36
N THR A 77 16.95 -13.07 -8.29
CA THR A 77 16.53 -13.63 -7.00
C THR A 77 15.04 -13.93 -6.98
N ILE A 78 14.21 -12.98 -7.41
CA ILE A 78 12.76 -13.07 -7.25
C ILE A 78 11.97 -13.07 -8.56
N GLY A 79 12.55 -12.55 -9.66
CA GLY A 79 11.81 -12.29 -10.89
C GLY A 79 11.02 -13.47 -11.41
N ALA A 80 11.69 -14.63 -11.62
CA ALA A 80 11.04 -15.83 -12.15
C ALA A 80 9.99 -16.42 -11.20
N VAL A 81 10.20 -16.26 -9.88
CA VAL A 81 9.25 -16.75 -8.88
C VAL A 81 8.02 -15.87 -8.86
N ILE A 82 8.19 -14.55 -8.83
CA ILE A 82 7.07 -13.60 -8.87
C ILE A 82 6.28 -13.73 -10.16
N GLN A 83 6.97 -13.87 -11.30
CA GLN A 83 6.30 -14.09 -12.57
C GLN A 83 5.35 -15.29 -12.52
N ARG A 84 5.79 -16.40 -11.92
CA ARG A 84 4.98 -17.61 -11.78
C ARG A 84 3.90 -17.50 -10.70
N GLU A 85 4.26 -17.04 -9.49
CA GLU A 85 3.34 -17.02 -8.35
C GLU A 85 2.24 -15.97 -8.50
N TRP A 86 2.55 -14.85 -9.14
CA TRP A 86 1.58 -13.79 -9.39
C TRP A 86 0.98 -13.86 -10.79
N ASP A 87 1.27 -14.93 -11.55
CA ASP A 87 0.78 -15.15 -12.92
C ASP A 87 0.98 -13.92 -13.84
N ILE A 88 2.20 -13.36 -13.83
CA ILE A 88 2.54 -12.18 -14.64
C ILE A 88 2.77 -12.63 -16.09
N LYS A 89 1.88 -12.23 -16.98
CA LYS A 89 1.92 -12.58 -18.41
C LYS A 89 2.48 -11.48 -19.29
N ILE A 90 2.31 -10.24 -18.87
CA ILE A 90 2.71 -9.05 -19.63
C ILE A 90 3.26 -8.01 -18.67
N VAL A 91 4.15 -7.14 -19.14
CA VAL A 91 4.69 -6.01 -18.38
C VAL A 91 4.51 -4.71 -19.15
N PRO A 92 4.29 -3.59 -18.44
CA PRO A 92 4.15 -3.49 -17.00
C PRO A 92 2.80 -4.04 -16.50
N THR A 93 2.79 -4.73 -15.36
CA THR A 93 1.55 -5.09 -14.66
C THR A 93 1.48 -4.32 -13.35
N ILE A 94 0.33 -3.74 -13.02
CA ILE A 94 0.10 -3.05 -11.75
C ILE A 94 -0.94 -3.82 -10.96
N ILE A 95 -0.61 -4.18 -9.72
CA ILE A 95 -1.47 -4.97 -8.84
C ILE A 95 -1.78 -4.16 -7.59
N ILE A 96 -3.05 -4.12 -7.20
CA ILE A 96 -3.50 -3.50 -5.96
C ILE A 96 -3.84 -4.62 -4.97
N PHE A 97 -3.20 -4.53 -3.80
CA PHE A 97 -3.46 -5.41 -2.67
C PHE A 97 -4.21 -4.65 -1.57
N LYS A 98 -5.15 -5.34 -0.93
CA LYS A 98 -5.85 -4.90 0.28
C LYS A 98 -5.72 -5.98 1.34
N ASN A 99 -5.12 -5.65 2.48
CA ASN A 99 -4.83 -6.64 3.54
C ASN A 99 -4.14 -7.90 2.99
N GLY A 100 -3.14 -7.71 2.15
CA GLY A 100 -2.36 -8.79 1.53
C GLY A 100 -3.05 -9.59 0.43
N THR A 101 -4.30 -9.27 0.08
CA THR A 101 -5.05 -9.95 -0.99
C THR A 101 -5.09 -9.09 -2.24
N GLU A 102 -4.79 -9.67 -3.40
CA GLU A 102 -4.97 -9.00 -4.68
C GLU A 102 -6.46 -8.72 -4.91
N VAL A 103 -6.79 -7.45 -5.16
CA VAL A 103 -8.17 -7.01 -5.39
C VAL A 103 -8.36 -6.44 -6.78
N MET A 104 -7.28 -6.03 -7.43
CA MET A 104 -7.35 -5.45 -8.76
C MET A 104 -6.01 -5.57 -9.48
N ARG A 105 -6.07 -5.75 -10.77
CA ARG A 105 -4.92 -5.85 -11.66
C ARG A 105 -5.15 -5.01 -12.90
N TYR A 106 -4.13 -4.31 -13.31
CA TYR A 106 -4.08 -3.60 -14.58
C TYR A 106 -2.97 -4.17 -15.44
N GLU A 107 -3.31 -4.55 -16.65
CA GLU A 107 -2.38 -5.03 -17.67
C GLU A 107 -2.56 -4.18 -18.93
N PRO A 108 -1.49 -3.79 -19.60
CA PRO A 108 -1.60 -3.05 -20.86
C PRO A 108 -2.07 -3.97 -21.99
N GLY A 109 -2.53 -3.38 -23.07
CA GLY A 109 -2.79 -4.12 -24.31
C GLY A 109 -1.49 -4.57 -25.01
N ILE A 110 -1.62 -5.00 -26.25
CA ILE A 110 -0.52 -5.51 -27.10
C ILE A 110 0.64 -4.48 -27.24
N SER A 111 0.35 -3.18 -27.10
CA SER A 111 1.37 -2.12 -27.15
C SER A 111 2.33 -2.13 -25.97
N MET A 112 2.08 -2.92 -24.92
CA MET A 112 2.83 -2.93 -23.65
C MET A 112 2.94 -1.54 -23.01
N ARG A 113 1.97 -0.68 -23.28
CA ARG A 113 1.91 0.69 -22.75
C ARG A 113 0.56 0.94 -22.12
N PHE A 114 0.57 1.69 -21.03
CA PHE A 114 -0.64 2.25 -20.45
C PHE A 114 -0.87 3.67 -21.02
N ASP A 115 -2.14 4.08 -21.05
CA ASP A 115 -2.43 5.50 -20.87
C ASP A 115 -2.17 5.82 -19.38
N GLU A 116 -1.02 6.44 -19.11
CA GLU A 116 -0.55 6.67 -17.74
C GLU A 116 -1.58 7.45 -16.94
N ARG A 117 -2.18 8.48 -17.52
CA ARG A 117 -3.16 9.33 -16.83
C ARG A 117 -4.41 8.53 -16.47
N GLU A 118 -4.95 7.80 -17.45
CA GLU A 118 -6.18 7.03 -17.25
C GLU A 118 -5.99 5.95 -16.15
N VAL A 119 -4.90 5.20 -16.23
CA VAL A 119 -4.61 4.13 -15.25
C VAL A 119 -4.33 4.70 -13.87
N PHE A 120 -3.55 5.77 -13.77
CA PHE A 120 -3.25 6.43 -12.52
C PHE A 120 -4.52 6.95 -11.83
N ASP A 121 -5.41 7.60 -12.58
CA ASP A 121 -6.68 8.13 -12.04
C ASP A 121 -7.59 7.00 -11.56
N LYS A 122 -7.67 5.88 -12.30
CA LYS A 122 -8.41 4.70 -11.89
C LYS A 122 -7.88 4.11 -10.57
N ILE A 123 -6.56 3.90 -10.48
CA ILE A 123 -5.90 3.37 -9.28
C ILE A 123 -6.17 4.29 -8.09
N LYS A 124 -5.94 5.58 -8.24
CA LYS A 124 -6.14 6.59 -7.20
C LYS A 124 -7.59 6.60 -6.70
N LYS A 125 -8.55 6.48 -7.60
CA LYS A 125 -9.98 6.42 -7.26
C LYS A 125 -10.30 5.17 -6.42
N GLU A 126 -9.78 4.02 -6.80
CA GLU A 126 -10.02 2.77 -6.06
C GLU A 126 -9.39 2.78 -4.67
N ILE A 127 -8.18 3.32 -4.54
CA ILE A 127 -7.53 3.47 -3.24
C ILE A 127 -8.34 4.40 -2.34
N LYS A 128 -8.74 5.57 -2.85
CA LYS A 128 -9.54 6.53 -2.07
C LYS A 128 -10.86 5.94 -1.60
N LYS A 129 -11.58 5.25 -2.49
CA LYS A 129 -12.83 4.56 -2.15
C LYS A 129 -12.63 3.55 -1.02
N TYR A 130 -11.53 2.80 -1.03
CA TYR A 130 -11.20 1.86 0.03
C TYR A 130 -10.97 2.56 1.36
N LEU A 131 -10.16 3.62 1.37
CA LEU A 131 -9.84 4.38 2.58
C LEU A 131 -11.08 5.07 3.18
N GLU A 132 -11.95 5.62 2.35
CA GLU A 132 -13.23 6.23 2.77
C GLU A 132 -14.16 5.19 3.41
N THR A 133 -14.30 4.02 2.81
CA THR A 133 -15.10 2.91 3.35
C THR A 133 -14.58 2.49 4.72
N LYS A 134 -13.26 2.36 4.87
CA LYS A 134 -12.64 2.01 6.15
C LYS A 134 -12.90 3.07 7.22
N ASN A 135 -12.74 4.35 6.90
CA ASN A 135 -13.00 5.43 7.84
C ASN A 135 -14.45 5.46 8.30
N ASN A 136 -15.40 5.22 7.39
CA ASN A 136 -16.82 5.15 7.73
C ASN A 136 -17.14 3.98 8.67
N LEU A 137 -16.54 2.80 8.45
CA LEU A 137 -16.68 1.65 9.34
C LEU A 137 -16.10 1.93 10.73
N TYR A 138 -14.95 2.57 10.81
CA TYR A 138 -14.33 2.93 12.08
C TYR A 138 -15.19 3.93 12.88
N ILE A 139 -15.74 4.94 12.21
CA ILE A 139 -16.66 5.90 12.84
C ILE A 139 -17.93 5.20 13.34
N LEU A 140 -18.46 4.26 12.57
CA LEU A 140 -19.64 3.48 12.96
C LEU A 140 -19.35 2.63 14.20
N TYR A 141 -18.21 1.96 14.24
CA TYR A 141 -17.76 1.15 15.37
C TYR A 141 -17.68 1.98 16.66
N ILE A 142 -17.02 3.14 16.61
CA ILE A 142 -16.93 4.05 17.77
C ILE A 142 -18.32 4.50 18.24
N LYS A 143 -19.26 4.77 17.33
CA LYS A 143 -20.63 5.16 17.68
C LYS A 143 -21.39 4.03 18.38
N ILE A 144 -21.17 2.78 17.98
CA ILE A 144 -21.78 1.60 18.60
C ILE A 144 -21.23 1.40 20.02
N GLU A 145 -19.90 1.38 20.17
CA GLU A 145 -19.26 1.24 21.49
C GLU A 145 -19.75 2.32 22.48
N ARG A 146 -19.81 3.58 22.03
CA ARG A 146 -20.32 4.65 22.90
C ARG A 146 -21.77 4.45 23.31
N ARG A 147 -22.64 3.90 22.45
CA ARG A 147 -24.05 3.64 22.80
C ARG A 147 -24.16 2.52 23.85
N GLU A 148 -23.37 1.47 23.71
CA GLU A 148 -23.38 0.37 24.69
C GLU A 148 -22.91 0.81 26.07
N LEU A 149 -21.89 1.68 26.13
CA LEU A 149 -21.40 2.22 27.40
C LEU A 149 -22.46 3.06 28.15
N TRP A 150 -23.35 3.79 27.44
CA TRP A 150 -24.41 4.58 28.06
C TRP A 150 -25.59 3.77 28.61
N GLN A 151 -25.67 2.46 28.29
CA GLN A 151 -26.70 1.58 28.85
C GLN A 151 -26.34 1.05 30.24
N TYR A 152 -25.12 1.25 30.69
CA TYR A 152 -24.63 0.79 32.00
C TYR A 152 -24.46 1.90 33.05
N PHE A 153 -24.80 3.13 32.70
CA PHE A 153 -24.88 4.29 33.60
C PHE A 153 -26.29 4.86 33.66
#